data_71c339155c1a569f7825fdf9d4f56dd6
#
_entry.id   71c339155c1a569f7825fdf9d4f56dd6
#
_cell.length_a   1.000
_cell.length_b   1.000
_cell.length_c   1.000
_cell.angle_alpha   90.00
_cell.angle_beta   90.00
_cell.angle_gamma   90.00
#
_symmetry.space_group_name_H-M   'P 1'
#
loop_
_entity.id
_entity.type
_entity.pdbx_description
1 polymer ?
#
loop_
_entity_poly.entity_id
_entity_poly.type
_entity_poly.pdbx_seq_one_letter_code
_entity_poly.pdbx_strand_id
1 'polypeptide(L)'
;SALGIRPIAGPARLFGLAFTVRFAPIDRFNPGTVGDFIDTLAPGTVAVLDNGGRMDCTVWGGILSRLAAHKKLGGTVIHGVCRDTAEADESGYPLYANGRFMRTGKDRVQVEAYEQPVMLADVRVCPGDLIVGDADGIVVVPRLRMKEVLTKALTTREVEEKILQAALEGMPLNDARKKFKYHTLQRSTASELGA
;
A
#
# COMPACT_ATOMS: atom_id res chain seq x y z
N SER A 1 2.32 -5.66 7.49
CA SER A 1 2.76 -5.48 6.08
C SER A 1 2.05 -6.50 5.19
N ALA A 2 1.68 -6.09 3.97
CA ALA A 2 1.02 -6.98 3.01
C ALA A 2 2.06 -7.84 2.28
N LEU A 3 2.09 -9.14 2.58
CA LEU A 3 3.07 -10.06 2.03
C LEU A 3 2.90 -10.24 0.51
N GLY A 4 4.00 -10.19 -0.24
CA GLY A 4 4.03 -10.44 -1.69
C GLY A 4 3.57 -9.29 -2.57
N ILE A 5 3.09 -8.17 -2.00
CA ILE A 5 2.78 -6.95 -2.75
C ILE A 5 4.03 -6.06 -2.75
N ARG A 6 4.49 -5.67 -3.93
CA ARG A 6 5.74 -4.94 -4.15
C ARG A 6 5.54 -3.79 -5.14
N PRO A 7 6.44 -2.78 -5.18
CA PRO A 7 6.42 -1.79 -6.24
C PRO A 7 6.63 -2.48 -7.60
N ILE A 8 5.74 -2.21 -8.54
CA ILE A 8 5.76 -2.79 -9.88
C ILE A 8 6.13 -1.74 -10.92
N ALA A 9 5.69 -0.50 -10.77
CA ALA A 9 5.95 0.61 -11.67
C ALA A 9 5.86 1.95 -10.93
N GLY A 10 6.41 2.99 -11.54
CA GLY A 10 6.52 4.32 -10.98
C GLY A 10 7.49 4.40 -9.80
N PRO A 11 7.50 5.50 -9.07
CA PRO A 11 8.35 5.66 -7.89
C PRO A 11 7.95 4.67 -6.80
N ALA A 12 8.93 3.99 -6.19
CA ALA A 12 8.72 3.12 -5.03
C ALA A 12 8.44 3.95 -3.76
N ARG A 13 7.43 4.81 -3.83
CA ARG A 13 6.99 5.68 -2.74
C ARG A 13 5.50 5.97 -2.89
N LEU A 14 4.71 5.47 -1.95
CA LEU A 14 3.26 5.59 -1.93
C LEU A 14 2.81 6.06 -0.55
N PHE A 15 1.87 7.01 -0.53
CA PHE A 15 1.33 7.54 0.72
C PHE A 15 -0.07 8.11 0.49
N GLY A 16 -1.03 7.75 1.35
CA GLY A 16 -2.36 8.33 1.34
C GLY A 16 -3.40 7.49 2.08
N LEU A 17 -4.62 7.99 2.15
CA LEU A 17 -5.73 7.28 2.76
C LEU A 17 -6.36 6.30 1.76
N ALA A 18 -6.71 5.13 2.25
CA ALA A 18 -7.29 4.05 1.46
C ALA A 18 -8.71 4.36 0.98
N PHE A 19 -8.92 4.27 -0.33
CA PHE A 19 -10.21 4.01 -0.95
C PHE A 19 -10.23 2.55 -1.36
N THR A 20 -11.12 1.76 -0.79
CA THR A 20 -11.12 0.31 -0.97
C THR A 20 -12.12 -0.13 -2.03
N VAL A 21 -11.68 -1.06 -2.88
CA VAL A 21 -12.50 -1.68 -3.93
C VAL A 21 -12.33 -3.19 -3.86
N ARG A 22 -13.45 -3.91 -3.73
CA ARG A 22 -13.46 -5.37 -3.81
C ARG A 22 -13.98 -5.80 -5.17
N PHE A 23 -13.27 -6.75 -5.78
CA PHE A 23 -13.65 -7.39 -7.03
C PHE A 23 -14.18 -8.81 -6.77
N ALA A 24 -15.09 -9.23 -7.63
CA ALA A 24 -15.61 -10.59 -7.69
C ALA A 24 -15.58 -11.12 -9.13
N PRO A 25 -15.71 -12.44 -9.34
CA PRO A 25 -15.95 -12.98 -10.67
C PRO A 25 -17.15 -12.31 -11.35
N ILE A 26 -17.08 -12.15 -12.68
CA ILE A 26 -18.14 -11.51 -13.45
C ILE A 26 -19.48 -12.24 -13.25
N ASP A 27 -20.52 -11.48 -12.93
CA ASP A 27 -21.90 -11.97 -13.01
C ASP A 27 -22.33 -11.93 -14.48
N ARG A 28 -22.53 -13.11 -15.08
CA ARG A 28 -22.91 -13.23 -16.50
C ARG A 28 -24.33 -12.74 -16.79
N PHE A 29 -25.17 -12.67 -15.77
CA PHE A 29 -26.56 -12.20 -15.90
C PHE A 29 -26.68 -10.71 -15.67
N ASN A 30 -25.77 -10.12 -14.87
CA ASN A 30 -25.74 -8.69 -14.58
C ASN A 30 -24.28 -8.20 -14.54
N PRO A 31 -23.60 -8.10 -15.69
CA PRO A 31 -22.18 -7.77 -15.74
C PRO A 31 -21.91 -6.32 -15.28
N GLY A 32 -20.99 -6.17 -14.34
CA GLY A 32 -20.49 -4.89 -13.84
C GLY A 32 -19.22 -4.41 -14.56
N THR A 33 -18.70 -3.27 -14.12
CA THR A 33 -17.50 -2.64 -14.67
C THR A 33 -16.26 -2.90 -13.80
N VAL A 34 -15.08 -2.47 -14.27
CA VAL A 34 -13.80 -2.73 -13.61
C VAL A 34 -13.14 -1.46 -13.06
N GLY A 35 -13.37 -0.28 -13.66
CA GLY A 35 -12.52 0.89 -13.38
C GLY A 35 -13.20 2.24 -13.20
N ASP A 36 -14.51 2.36 -13.27
CA ASP A 36 -15.23 3.64 -13.32
C ASP A 36 -15.18 4.44 -12.01
N PHE A 37 -14.78 3.82 -10.91
CA PHE A 37 -14.64 4.47 -9.59
C PHE A 37 -13.60 5.60 -9.56
N ILE A 38 -12.64 5.60 -10.50
CA ILE A 38 -11.51 6.54 -10.46
C ILE A 38 -11.96 8.00 -10.52
N ASP A 39 -13.11 8.29 -11.17
CA ASP A 39 -13.61 9.65 -11.32
C ASP A 39 -14.02 10.29 -10.00
N THR A 40 -14.39 9.50 -9.01
CA THR A 40 -14.84 9.96 -7.70
C THR A 40 -13.68 10.19 -6.71
N LEU A 41 -12.46 9.75 -7.02
CA LEU A 41 -11.33 9.81 -6.09
C LEU A 41 -10.75 11.21 -5.98
N ALA A 42 -10.54 11.66 -4.74
CA ALA A 42 -9.86 12.91 -4.43
C ALA A 42 -8.32 12.80 -4.57
N PRO A 43 -7.60 13.89 -4.86
CA PRO A 43 -6.14 13.91 -4.84
C PRO A 43 -5.58 13.38 -3.50
N GLY A 44 -4.44 12.66 -3.57
CA GLY A 44 -3.78 12.04 -2.41
C GLY A 44 -4.41 10.72 -1.93
N THR A 45 -5.56 10.31 -2.48
CA THR A 45 -6.16 9.00 -2.16
C THR A 45 -5.30 7.86 -2.70
N VAL A 46 -5.19 6.78 -1.95
CA VAL A 46 -4.61 5.51 -2.42
C VAL A 46 -5.74 4.55 -2.77
N ALA A 47 -5.79 4.11 -4.03
CA ALA A 47 -6.72 3.07 -4.46
C ALA A 47 -6.23 1.69 -3.99
N VAL A 48 -7.01 1.03 -3.16
CA VAL A 48 -6.71 -0.30 -2.61
C VAL A 48 -7.66 -1.32 -3.23
N LEU A 49 -7.12 -2.17 -4.11
CA LEU A 49 -7.89 -3.06 -4.97
C LEU A 49 -7.69 -4.51 -4.54
N ASP A 50 -8.74 -5.13 -4.03
CA ASP A 50 -8.75 -6.55 -3.70
C ASP A 50 -9.34 -7.36 -4.85
N ASN A 51 -8.47 -7.98 -5.65
CA ASN A 51 -8.84 -8.94 -6.71
C ASN A 51 -8.59 -10.39 -6.27
N GLY A 52 -8.65 -10.67 -4.97
CA GLY A 52 -8.52 -12.02 -4.41
C GLY A 52 -7.16 -12.68 -4.67
N GLY A 53 -6.09 -11.91 -4.88
CA GLY A 53 -4.78 -12.44 -5.22
C GLY A 53 -4.69 -13.06 -6.62
N ARG A 54 -5.65 -12.82 -7.50
CA ARG A 54 -5.70 -13.43 -8.86
C ARG A 54 -4.49 -13.00 -9.69
N MET A 55 -3.87 -14.01 -10.31
CA MET A 55 -2.70 -13.84 -11.19
C MET A 55 -3.06 -13.99 -12.68
N ASP A 56 -4.32 -14.29 -12.99
CA ASP A 56 -4.79 -14.63 -14.34
C ASP A 56 -5.50 -13.49 -15.08
N CYS A 57 -5.87 -12.42 -14.38
CA CYS A 57 -6.44 -11.21 -14.99
C CYS A 57 -6.20 -9.96 -14.13
N THR A 58 -6.08 -8.81 -14.79
CA THR A 58 -5.78 -7.52 -14.17
C THR A 58 -7.02 -6.66 -13.99
N VAL A 59 -6.99 -5.82 -12.95
CA VAL A 59 -8.01 -4.79 -12.66
C VAL A 59 -7.47 -3.36 -12.85
N TRP A 60 -6.21 -3.23 -13.32
CA TRP A 60 -5.54 -1.94 -13.51
C TRP A 60 -4.65 -1.95 -14.75
N GLY A 61 -4.70 -0.87 -15.53
CA GLY A 61 -3.91 -0.70 -16.75
C GLY A 61 -3.54 0.76 -17.02
N GLY A 62 -3.02 1.04 -18.22
CA GLY A 62 -2.39 2.30 -18.59
C GLY A 62 -3.32 3.52 -18.52
N ILE A 63 -4.57 3.41 -18.98
CA ILE A 63 -5.55 4.51 -18.91
C ILE A 63 -5.75 4.93 -17.45
N LEU A 64 -5.93 3.97 -16.54
CA LEU A 64 -6.13 4.24 -15.11
C LEU A 64 -4.87 4.86 -14.49
N SER A 65 -3.67 4.38 -14.85
CA SER A 65 -2.40 4.94 -14.36
C SER A 65 -2.22 6.40 -14.75
N ARG A 66 -2.45 6.74 -16.03
CA ARG A 66 -2.32 8.11 -16.54
C ARG A 66 -3.38 9.05 -15.92
N LEU A 67 -4.62 8.60 -15.82
CA LEU A 67 -5.69 9.37 -15.20
C LEU A 67 -5.45 9.58 -13.70
N ALA A 68 -5.01 8.55 -12.98
CA ALA A 68 -4.66 8.62 -11.57
C ALA A 68 -3.49 9.58 -11.31
N ALA A 69 -2.45 9.55 -12.14
CA ALA A 69 -1.35 10.51 -12.09
C ALA A 69 -1.84 11.95 -12.32
N HIS A 70 -2.67 12.17 -13.35
CA HIS A 70 -3.28 13.48 -13.63
C HIS A 70 -4.12 14.01 -12.45
N LYS A 71 -4.89 13.12 -11.82
CA LYS A 71 -5.69 13.44 -10.61
C LYS A 71 -4.84 13.56 -9.35
N LYS A 72 -3.54 13.33 -9.41
CA LYS A 72 -2.60 13.37 -8.27
C LYS A 72 -3.02 12.41 -7.14
N LEU A 73 -3.46 11.21 -7.49
CA LEU A 73 -3.69 10.17 -6.50
C LEU A 73 -2.38 9.75 -5.84
N GLY A 74 -2.44 9.29 -4.59
CA GLY A 74 -1.27 8.86 -3.81
C GLY A 74 -0.63 7.55 -4.29
N GLY A 75 -1.33 6.79 -5.14
CA GLY A 75 -0.89 5.52 -5.73
C GLY A 75 -1.98 4.47 -5.76
N THR A 76 -1.65 3.29 -6.27
CA THR A 76 -2.55 2.13 -6.29
C THR A 76 -1.87 0.89 -5.73
N VAL A 77 -2.58 0.14 -4.90
CA VAL A 77 -2.15 -1.16 -4.34
C VAL A 77 -3.15 -2.23 -4.75
N ILE A 78 -2.66 -3.32 -5.32
CA ILE A 78 -3.49 -4.39 -5.89
C ILE A 78 -3.13 -5.74 -5.26
N HIS A 79 -4.09 -6.38 -4.62
CA HIS A 79 -4.02 -7.80 -4.30
C HIS A 79 -4.38 -8.61 -5.55
N GLY A 80 -3.41 -8.82 -6.40
CA GLY A 80 -3.51 -9.39 -7.73
C GLY A 80 -2.46 -8.83 -8.68
N VAL A 81 -2.75 -8.81 -9.99
CA VAL A 81 -1.82 -8.33 -11.02
C VAL A 81 -2.30 -7.05 -11.70
N CYS A 82 -1.35 -6.30 -12.28
CA CYS A 82 -1.57 -5.14 -13.14
C CYS A 82 -0.99 -5.38 -14.54
N ARG A 83 -1.26 -4.44 -15.46
CA ARG A 83 -0.67 -4.39 -16.81
C ARG A 83 -0.32 -2.96 -17.20
N ASP A 84 0.26 -2.82 -18.39
CA ASP A 84 0.59 -1.52 -19.01
C ASP A 84 1.49 -0.69 -18.06
N THR A 85 2.51 -1.36 -17.50
CA THR A 85 3.35 -0.77 -16.44
C THR A 85 4.28 0.32 -16.99
N ALA A 86 4.59 0.32 -18.30
CA ALA A 86 5.35 1.38 -18.93
C ALA A 86 4.64 2.73 -18.82
N GLU A 87 3.30 2.78 -18.99
CA GLU A 87 2.52 4.00 -18.83
C GLU A 87 2.49 4.52 -17.39
N ALA A 88 2.55 3.61 -16.41
CA ALA A 88 2.68 4.00 -15.00
C ALA A 88 4.08 4.58 -14.72
N ASP A 89 5.14 3.99 -15.27
CA ASP A 89 6.52 4.50 -15.18
C ASP A 89 6.63 5.88 -15.84
N GLU A 90 6.15 6.04 -17.07
CA GLU A 90 6.18 7.30 -17.83
C GLU A 90 5.40 8.43 -17.13
N SER A 91 4.27 8.09 -16.49
CA SER A 91 3.46 9.08 -15.75
C SER A 91 3.95 9.32 -14.33
N GLY A 92 4.98 8.61 -13.86
CA GLY A 92 5.49 8.68 -12.49
C GLY A 92 4.46 8.23 -11.45
N TYR A 93 3.56 7.30 -11.79
CA TYR A 93 2.49 6.87 -10.91
C TYR A 93 2.86 5.63 -10.08
N PRO A 94 2.81 5.72 -8.72
CA PRO A 94 3.16 4.60 -7.85
C PRO A 94 2.16 3.44 -7.98
N LEU A 95 2.63 2.30 -8.44
CA LEU A 95 1.80 1.10 -8.65
C LEU A 95 2.42 -0.11 -7.95
N TYR A 96 1.67 -0.71 -7.02
CA TYR A 96 2.07 -1.87 -6.22
C TYR A 96 1.12 -3.04 -6.48
N ALA A 97 1.65 -4.24 -6.68
CA ALA A 97 0.86 -5.44 -6.96
C ALA A 97 1.63 -6.72 -6.61
N ASN A 98 0.99 -7.88 -6.72
CA ASN A 98 1.66 -9.18 -6.64
C ASN A 98 2.47 -9.50 -7.91
N GLY A 99 2.15 -8.85 -9.05
CA GLY A 99 2.86 -9.09 -10.30
C GLY A 99 2.24 -8.38 -11.50
N ARG A 100 2.67 -8.82 -12.70
CA ARG A 100 2.21 -8.29 -14.00
C ARG A 100 1.60 -9.39 -14.82
N PHE A 101 0.48 -9.10 -15.50
CA PHE A 101 -0.10 -10.00 -16.49
C PHE A 101 -0.96 -9.20 -17.48
N MET A 102 -0.91 -9.53 -18.76
CA MET A 102 -1.54 -8.72 -19.81
C MET A 102 -3.04 -8.89 -19.96
N ARG A 103 -3.63 -9.98 -19.44
CA ARG A 103 -5.05 -10.30 -19.66
C ARG A 103 -5.95 -9.34 -18.90
N THR A 104 -6.87 -8.69 -19.63
CA THR A 104 -7.86 -7.79 -19.03
C THR A 104 -8.81 -8.50 -18.06
N GLY A 105 -9.25 -7.77 -17.03
CA GLY A 105 -10.33 -8.21 -16.13
C GLY A 105 -11.72 -8.10 -16.75
N LYS A 106 -11.90 -7.31 -17.82
CA LYS A 106 -13.18 -7.21 -18.53
C LYS A 106 -13.72 -8.62 -18.88
N ASP A 107 -14.99 -8.85 -18.60
CA ASP A 107 -15.70 -10.13 -18.78
C ASP A 107 -15.17 -11.30 -17.91
N ARG A 108 -14.33 -11.00 -16.88
CA ARG A 108 -13.78 -11.98 -15.94
C ARG A 108 -14.04 -11.62 -14.50
N VAL A 109 -13.90 -10.34 -14.18
CA VAL A 109 -14.18 -9.77 -12.86
C VAL A 109 -14.96 -8.49 -13.00
N GLN A 110 -15.63 -8.10 -11.94
CA GLN A 110 -16.36 -6.84 -11.80
C GLN A 110 -16.16 -6.30 -10.41
N VAL A 111 -16.40 -5.01 -10.22
CA VAL A 111 -16.49 -4.44 -8.89
C VAL A 111 -17.72 -5.02 -8.19
N GLU A 112 -17.50 -5.54 -6.99
CA GLU A 112 -18.54 -6.05 -6.10
C GLU A 112 -18.93 -5.01 -5.05
N ALA A 113 -17.94 -4.30 -4.49
CA ALA A 113 -18.19 -3.32 -3.45
C ALA A 113 -17.13 -2.21 -3.44
N TYR A 114 -17.57 -1.02 -3.08
CA TYR A 114 -16.74 0.14 -2.75
C TYR A 114 -16.78 0.42 -1.25
N GLU A 115 -15.70 1.01 -0.72
CA GLU A 115 -15.64 1.53 0.66
C GLU A 115 -16.10 0.50 1.71
N GLN A 116 -15.76 -0.77 1.47
CA GLN A 116 -15.89 -1.87 2.42
C GLN A 116 -14.51 -2.39 2.80
N PRO A 117 -14.35 -3.03 3.97
CA PRO A 117 -13.11 -3.68 4.32
C PRO A 117 -12.71 -4.72 3.28
N VAL A 118 -11.43 -4.70 2.87
CA VAL A 118 -10.83 -5.61 1.89
C VAL A 118 -9.61 -6.31 2.47
N MET A 119 -9.09 -7.30 1.74
CA MET A 119 -7.86 -7.98 2.09
C MET A 119 -6.74 -7.63 1.11
N LEU A 120 -5.59 -7.24 1.64
CA LEU A 120 -4.32 -7.19 0.92
C LEU A 120 -3.46 -8.35 1.42
N ALA A 121 -3.50 -9.48 0.73
CA ALA A 121 -2.95 -10.75 1.20
C ALA A 121 -3.51 -11.12 2.60
N ASP A 122 -2.67 -11.09 3.62
CA ASP A 122 -3.00 -11.40 5.03
C ASP A 122 -3.41 -10.17 5.86
N VAL A 123 -3.46 -8.97 5.25
CA VAL A 123 -3.74 -7.72 5.95
C VAL A 123 -5.12 -7.20 5.61
N ARG A 124 -5.96 -7.00 6.64
CA ARG A 124 -7.23 -6.29 6.47
C ARG A 124 -6.99 -4.80 6.33
N VAL A 125 -7.63 -4.18 5.35
CA VAL A 125 -7.63 -2.73 5.10
C VAL A 125 -9.06 -2.22 5.18
N CYS A 126 -9.28 -1.22 6.01
CA CYS A 126 -10.55 -0.51 6.08
C CYS A 126 -10.49 0.81 5.30
N PRO A 127 -11.62 1.30 4.80
CA PRO A 127 -11.70 2.63 4.21
C PRO A 127 -11.11 3.70 5.13
N GLY A 128 -10.25 4.57 4.58
CA GLY A 128 -9.59 5.63 5.33
C GLY A 128 -8.39 5.21 6.19
N ASP A 129 -7.97 3.94 6.17
CA ASP A 129 -6.69 3.55 6.74
C ASP A 129 -5.55 4.22 5.98
N LEU A 130 -4.46 4.54 6.66
CA LEU A 130 -3.29 5.10 6.01
C LEU A 130 -2.45 4.00 5.37
N ILE A 131 -2.18 4.14 4.09
CA ILE A 131 -1.30 3.26 3.33
C ILE A 131 0.04 3.96 3.12
N VAL A 132 1.11 3.29 3.47
CA VAL A 132 2.48 3.75 3.26
C VAL A 132 3.24 2.66 2.52
N GLY A 133 3.89 3.01 1.43
CA GLY A 133 4.67 2.09 0.61
C GLY A 133 6.03 2.66 0.25
N ASP A 134 7.03 1.78 0.23
CA ASP A 134 8.39 2.05 -0.24
C ASP A 134 8.92 0.89 -1.09
N ALA A 135 10.25 0.83 -1.31
CA ALA A 135 10.88 -0.22 -2.09
C ALA A 135 10.72 -1.63 -1.48
N ASP A 136 10.52 -1.73 -0.17
CA ASP A 136 10.42 -2.99 0.55
C ASP A 136 8.99 -3.53 0.62
N GLY A 137 7.98 -2.67 0.41
CA GLY A 137 6.58 -3.12 0.39
C GLY A 137 5.58 -2.10 0.95
N ILE A 138 4.50 -2.63 1.52
CA ILE A 138 3.34 -1.85 1.98
C ILE A 138 3.10 -2.07 3.47
N VAL A 139 2.87 -0.97 4.17
CA VAL A 139 2.37 -0.94 5.56
C VAL A 139 0.98 -0.32 5.56
N VAL A 140 0.06 -0.94 6.30
CA VAL A 140 -1.28 -0.43 6.59
C VAL A 140 -1.33 0.04 8.03
N VAL A 141 -1.72 1.28 8.24
CA VAL A 141 -1.89 1.87 9.56
C VAL A 141 -3.37 2.16 9.80
N PRO A 142 -4.02 1.48 10.77
CA PRO A 142 -5.42 1.72 11.07
C PRO A 142 -5.69 3.20 11.36
N ARG A 143 -6.77 3.74 10.80
CA ARG A 143 -7.12 5.17 10.91
C ARG A 143 -7.10 5.68 12.33
N LEU A 144 -7.64 4.90 13.27
CA LEU A 144 -7.72 5.29 14.69
C LEU A 144 -6.36 5.32 15.40
N ARG A 145 -5.34 4.65 14.83
CA ARG A 145 -3.99 4.59 15.40
C ARG A 145 -2.96 5.45 14.67
N MET A 146 -3.35 6.22 13.65
CA MET A 146 -2.41 6.98 12.81
C MET A 146 -1.49 7.89 13.64
N LYS A 147 -2.07 8.70 14.54
CA LYS A 147 -1.29 9.63 15.36
C LYS A 147 -0.26 8.91 16.22
N GLU A 148 -0.67 7.86 16.90
CA GLU A 148 0.19 7.04 17.76
C GLU A 148 1.35 6.41 16.95
N VAL A 149 1.00 5.72 15.85
CA VAL A 149 1.98 5.03 15.02
C VAL A 149 2.97 6.00 14.38
N LEU A 150 2.50 7.12 13.83
CA LEU A 150 3.37 8.13 13.22
C LEU A 150 4.29 8.77 14.25
N THR A 151 3.80 9.09 15.46
CA THR A 151 4.65 9.62 16.54
C THR A 151 5.74 8.63 16.92
N LYS A 152 5.39 7.35 17.10
CA LYS A 152 6.36 6.30 17.43
C LYS A 152 7.40 6.10 16.30
N ALA A 153 6.96 6.12 15.04
CA ALA A 153 7.87 6.00 13.89
C ALA A 153 8.88 7.16 13.83
N LEU A 154 8.44 8.40 14.04
CA LEU A 154 9.34 9.55 14.07
C LEU A 154 10.36 9.46 15.22
N THR A 155 9.91 9.10 16.43
CA THR A 155 10.81 8.89 17.57
C THR A 155 11.83 7.78 17.30
N THR A 156 11.39 6.67 16.69
CA THR A 156 12.29 5.56 16.32
C THR A 156 13.35 6.03 15.34
N ARG A 157 12.95 6.74 14.29
CA ARG A 157 13.85 7.30 13.29
C ARG A 157 14.91 8.23 13.92
N GLU A 158 14.49 9.15 14.80
CA GLU A 158 15.43 10.06 15.48
C GLU A 158 16.49 9.30 16.31
N VAL A 159 16.09 8.20 16.96
CA VAL A 159 17.03 7.37 17.72
C VAL A 159 17.96 6.59 16.78
N GLU A 160 17.45 6.06 15.67
CA GLU A 160 18.26 5.37 14.67
C GLU A 160 19.29 6.30 14.02
N GLU A 161 18.92 7.55 13.73
CA GLU A 161 19.85 8.57 13.22
C GLU A 161 20.98 8.88 14.23
N LYS A 162 20.66 9.00 15.53
CA LYS A 162 21.66 9.19 16.59
C LYS A 162 22.60 8.00 16.73
N ILE A 163 22.07 6.77 16.61
CA ILE A 163 22.88 5.54 16.63
C ILE A 163 23.84 5.51 15.45
N LEU A 164 23.33 5.78 14.25
CA LEU A 164 24.13 5.80 13.04
C LEU A 164 25.25 6.82 13.14
N GLN A 165 24.93 8.05 13.55
CA GLN A 165 25.91 9.11 13.70
C GLN A 165 27.01 8.73 14.69
N ALA A 166 26.66 8.24 15.88
CA ALA A 166 27.64 7.80 16.86
C ALA A 166 28.54 6.65 16.36
N ALA A 167 27.96 5.71 15.57
CA ALA A 167 28.72 4.62 14.99
C ALA A 167 29.70 5.11 13.91
N LEU A 168 29.29 6.07 13.07
CA LEU A 168 30.16 6.71 12.06
C LEU A 168 31.31 7.50 12.69
N GLU A 169 31.10 8.04 13.89
CA GLU A 169 32.12 8.72 14.71
C GLU A 169 33.05 7.74 15.46
N GLY A 170 32.91 6.43 15.26
CA GLY A 170 33.79 5.39 15.80
C GLY A 170 33.30 4.69 17.05
N MET A 171 32.09 4.98 17.53
CA MET A 171 31.50 4.23 18.65
C MET A 171 31.10 2.83 18.20
N PRO A 172 31.46 1.74 18.94
CA PRO A 172 30.96 0.41 18.62
C PRO A 172 29.43 0.38 18.56
N LEU A 173 28.85 -0.24 17.52
CA LEU A 173 27.39 -0.24 17.27
C LEU A 173 26.58 -0.76 18.46
N ASN A 174 27.08 -1.78 19.17
CA ASN A 174 26.42 -2.30 20.37
C ASN A 174 26.35 -1.27 21.50
N ASP A 175 27.40 -0.46 21.66
CA ASP A 175 27.46 0.57 22.71
C ASP A 175 26.55 1.75 22.33
N ALA A 176 26.52 2.15 21.05
CA ALA A 176 25.57 3.14 20.55
C ALA A 176 24.11 2.69 20.78
N ARG A 177 23.78 1.44 20.47
CA ARG A 177 22.43 0.87 20.70
C ARG A 177 22.05 0.88 22.19
N LYS A 178 22.98 0.54 23.08
CA LYS A 178 22.77 0.61 24.54
C LYS A 178 22.57 2.04 25.01
N LYS A 179 23.46 2.94 24.58
CA LYS A 179 23.43 4.39 24.94
C LYS A 179 22.08 5.02 24.60
N PHE A 180 21.55 4.75 23.41
CA PHE A 180 20.28 5.32 22.93
C PHE A 180 19.05 4.42 23.20
N LYS A 181 19.18 3.39 24.02
CA LYS A 181 18.10 2.50 24.48
C LYS A 181 17.30 1.85 23.34
N TYR A 182 17.95 1.53 22.22
CA TYR A 182 17.31 0.99 21.01
C TYR A 182 16.43 -0.22 21.27
N HIS A 183 16.92 -1.17 22.08
CA HIS A 183 16.20 -2.41 22.37
C HIS A 183 14.89 -2.23 23.15
N THR A 184 14.70 -1.09 23.81
CA THR A 184 13.45 -0.78 24.53
C THR A 184 12.40 -0.16 23.59
N LEU A 185 12.81 0.43 22.47
CA LEU A 185 11.90 1.05 21.49
C LEU A 185 11.11 0.02 20.67
N GLN A 186 11.69 -1.17 20.46
CA GLN A 186 11.08 -2.21 19.63
C GLN A 186 10.22 -3.21 20.42
N ARG A 187 10.28 -3.17 21.76
CA ARG A 187 9.44 -4.07 22.56
C ARG A 187 8.06 -3.45 22.73
N SER A 188 7.04 -4.13 22.24
CA SER A 188 5.65 -3.87 22.66
C SER A 188 5.58 -4.10 24.16
N THR A 189 5.09 -3.13 24.91
CA THR A 189 4.75 -3.37 26.32
C THR A 189 3.63 -4.40 26.36
N ALA A 190 3.69 -5.34 27.30
CA ALA A 190 2.74 -6.46 27.41
C ALA A 190 1.26 -6.03 27.52
N SER A 191 0.99 -4.74 27.76
CA SER A 191 -0.34 -4.12 27.76
C SER A 191 -0.93 -3.87 26.35
N GLU A 192 -0.13 -3.96 25.27
CA GLU A 192 -0.61 -3.72 23.91
C GLU A 192 -1.05 -5.01 23.18
N LEU A 193 -0.81 -6.19 23.78
CA LEU A 193 -1.16 -7.50 23.23
C LEU A 193 -2.50 -8.07 23.74
N GLY A 194 -3.21 -7.32 24.57
CA GLY A 194 -4.42 -7.78 25.29
C GLY A 194 -5.68 -6.92 25.05
N ALA A 195 -5.86 -6.32 23.87
CA ALA A 195 -7.10 -5.61 23.53
C ALA A 195 -7.54 -5.93 22.10
#